data_1933b1f6c66abb6e0c1df70ed49b934e
#
_entry.id   1933b1f6c66abb6e0c1df70ed49b934e
#
_cell.length_a   1.000
_cell.length_b   1.000
_cell.length_c   1.000
_cell.angle_alpha   90.00
_cell.angle_beta   90.00
_cell.angle_gamma   90.00
#
_symmetry.space_group_name_H-M   'P 1'
#
loop_
_entity.id
_entity.type
_entity.pdbx_description
1 polymer ?
#
loop_
_entity_poly.entity_id
_entity_poly.type
_entity_poly.pdbx_seq_one_letter_code
_entity_poly.pdbx_strand_id
1 'polypeptide(L)'
;MDTAAPLPRVLVIGLDPYRVPGPWDPTPVAEGIAAGLARFADAGVGVETCLFGLDGSDDVEAVVTEALDRRRWEVVVVGGGVRSPDQLDLFERIINLLRRHAPDAAIAFNSTPADTFDAAARWLAPPG
;
A
#
# COMPACT_ATOMS: atom_id res chain seq x y z
N MET A 1 -9.57 29.90 5.07
CA MET A 1 -8.95 28.81 5.84
C MET A 1 -8.43 27.75 4.90
N ASP A 2 -7.21 27.44 5.03
CA ASP A 2 -6.60 26.44 4.19
C ASP A 2 -7.03 25.03 4.62
N THR A 3 -7.45 24.21 3.64
CA THR A 3 -7.89 22.85 3.91
C THR A 3 -6.91 21.85 3.27
N ALA A 4 -5.62 22.12 3.43
CA ALA A 4 -4.60 21.23 2.91
C ALA A 4 -4.83 19.79 3.38
N ALA A 5 -4.58 18.84 2.48
CA ALA A 5 -4.67 17.43 2.82
C ALA A 5 -3.67 17.10 3.93
N PRO A 6 -3.97 16.13 4.80
CA PRO A 6 -3.01 15.68 5.80
C PRO A 6 -1.73 15.17 5.16
N LEU A 7 -0.59 15.36 5.82
CA LEU A 7 0.66 14.76 5.37
C LEU A 7 0.52 13.24 5.40
N PRO A 8 0.99 12.54 4.37
CA PRO A 8 0.91 11.09 4.35
C PRO A 8 1.69 10.45 5.49
N ARG A 9 1.04 9.53 6.18
CA ARG A 9 1.61 8.74 7.27
C ARG A 9 1.66 7.26 6.93
N VAL A 10 0.83 6.84 5.97
CA VAL A 10 0.67 5.44 5.59
C VAL A 10 0.98 5.30 4.11
N LEU A 11 1.79 4.30 3.79
CA LEU A 11 2.03 3.89 2.41
C LEU A 11 1.35 2.55 2.18
N VAL A 12 0.59 2.43 1.10
CA VAL A 12 -0.05 1.18 0.70
C VAL A 12 0.69 0.63 -0.53
N ILE A 13 1.31 -0.52 -0.37
CA ILE A 13 2.01 -1.21 -1.47
C ILE A 13 1.10 -2.33 -1.97
N GLY A 14 0.86 -2.37 -3.27
CA GLY A 14 0.00 -3.37 -3.85
C GLY A 14 0.12 -3.45 -5.36
N LEU A 15 -0.74 -4.27 -5.96
CA LEU A 15 -0.79 -4.43 -7.40
C LEU A 15 -1.80 -3.45 -8.00
N ASP A 16 -1.44 -2.89 -9.16
CA ASP A 16 -2.38 -2.16 -9.98
C ASP A 16 -3.26 -3.20 -10.69
N PRO A 17 -4.56 -3.28 -10.36
CA PRO A 17 -5.40 -4.35 -10.90
C PRO A 17 -5.52 -4.33 -12.42
N TYR A 18 -5.34 -3.16 -13.04
CA TYR A 18 -5.42 -3.02 -14.49
C TYR A 18 -4.15 -3.47 -15.21
N ARG A 19 -3.07 -3.72 -14.47
CA ARG A 19 -1.80 -4.13 -15.05
C ARG A 19 -1.33 -5.50 -14.56
N VAL A 20 -2.28 -6.33 -14.10
CA VAL A 20 -2.05 -7.73 -13.76
C VAL A 20 -2.61 -8.57 -14.90
N PRO A 21 -1.76 -9.30 -15.65
CA PRO A 21 -2.24 -10.10 -16.78
C PRO A 21 -3.17 -11.23 -16.34
N GLY A 22 -4.10 -11.58 -17.22
CA GLY A 22 -4.99 -12.70 -17.01
C GLY A 22 -6.44 -12.40 -17.37
N PRO A 23 -7.25 -13.47 -17.55
CA PRO A 23 -8.65 -13.31 -17.94
C PRO A 23 -9.53 -13.07 -16.71
N TRP A 24 -9.43 -11.90 -16.12
CA TRP A 24 -10.22 -11.52 -14.95
C TRP A 24 -10.66 -10.06 -15.08
N ASP A 25 -11.71 -9.70 -14.36
CA ASP A 25 -12.21 -8.32 -14.36
C ASP A 25 -11.58 -7.56 -13.19
N PRO A 26 -10.72 -6.56 -13.47
CA PRO A 26 -10.06 -5.80 -12.41
C PRO A 26 -10.99 -4.79 -11.72
N THR A 27 -12.16 -4.50 -12.28
CA THR A 27 -13.03 -3.43 -11.80
C THR A 27 -13.43 -3.57 -10.33
N PRO A 28 -13.89 -4.76 -9.85
CA PRO A 28 -14.27 -4.88 -8.44
C PRO A 28 -13.11 -4.63 -7.48
N VAL A 29 -11.90 -5.06 -7.85
CA VAL A 29 -10.71 -4.83 -7.03
C VAL A 29 -10.37 -3.35 -7.00
N ALA A 30 -10.40 -2.69 -8.16
CA ALA A 30 -10.12 -1.26 -8.24
C ALA A 30 -11.12 -0.44 -7.40
N GLU A 31 -12.39 -0.80 -7.46
CA GLU A 31 -13.43 -0.16 -6.65
C GLU A 31 -13.20 -0.39 -5.15
N GLY A 32 -12.77 -1.59 -4.77
CA GLY A 32 -12.44 -1.90 -3.38
C GLY A 32 -11.25 -1.08 -2.88
N ILE A 33 -10.24 -0.91 -3.71
CA ILE A 33 -9.09 -0.06 -3.38
C ILE A 33 -9.54 1.37 -3.15
N ALA A 34 -10.34 1.92 -4.06
CA ALA A 34 -10.83 3.30 -3.93
C ALA A 34 -11.66 3.48 -2.66
N ALA A 35 -12.56 2.54 -2.36
CA ALA A 35 -13.36 2.58 -1.15
C ALA A 35 -12.49 2.50 0.11
N GLY A 36 -11.48 1.64 0.09
CA GLY A 36 -10.55 1.51 1.20
C GLY A 36 -9.75 2.79 1.44
N LEU A 37 -9.30 3.45 0.37
CA LEU A 37 -8.55 4.70 0.48
C LEU A 37 -9.43 5.85 0.97
N ALA A 38 -10.71 5.88 0.60
CA ALA A 38 -11.63 6.92 1.04
C ALA A 38 -11.76 6.94 2.57
N ARG A 39 -11.62 5.80 3.24
CA ARG A 39 -11.70 5.73 4.69
C ARG A 39 -10.57 6.48 5.38
N PHE A 40 -9.40 6.58 4.75
CA PHE A 40 -8.30 7.40 5.28
C PHE A 40 -8.68 8.87 5.30
N ALA A 41 -9.28 9.36 4.22
CA ALA A 41 -9.74 10.74 4.15
C ALA A 41 -10.78 11.02 5.22
N ASP A 42 -11.75 10.11 5.40
CA ASP A 42 -12.78 10.25 6.42
C ASP A 42 -12.20 10.31 7.83
N ALA A 43 -11.10 9.61 8.07
CA ALA A 43 -10.43 9.58 9.36
C ALA A 43 -9.38 10.69 9.53
N GLY A 44 -9.16 11.52 8.50
CA GLY A 44 -8.16 12.57 8.55
C GLY A 44 -6.72 12.05 8.55
N VAL A 45 -6.48 10.87 7.99
CA VAL A 45 -5.15 10.26 7.93
C VAL A 45 -4.64 10.30 6.50
N GLY A 46 -3.48 10.93 6.29
CA GLY A 46 -2.86 11.00 4.98
C GLY A 46 -2.33 9.64 4.53
N VAL A 47 -2.55 9.29 3.27
CA VAL A 47 -2.14 8.03 2.68
C VAL A 47 -1.61 8.23 1.27
N GLU A 48 -0.60 7.46 0.91
CA GLU A 48 -0.13 7.35 -0.47
C GLU A 48 -0.15 5.89 -0.89
N THR A 49 -0.20 5.65 -2.18
CA THR A 49 -0.14 4.30 -2.73
C THR A 49 1.11 4.13 -3.57
N CYS A 50 1.61 2.89 -3.58
CA CYS A 50 2.63 2.43 -4.50
C CYS A 50 2.06 1.18 -5.17
N LEU A 51 1.35 1.38 -6.27
CA LEU A 51 0.74 0.28 -7.02
C LEU A 51 1.56 0.03 -8.28
N PHE A 52 1.88 -1.23 -8.53
CA PHE A 52 2.69 -1.60 -9.69
C PHE A 52 2.06 -2.78 -10.43
N GLY A 53 2.45 -2.95 -11.68
CA GLY A 53 1.94 -4.02 -12.52
C GLY A 53 2.82 -5.27 -12.46
N LEU A 54 2.25 -6.37 -12.94
CA LEU A 54 2.99 -7.62 -13.16
C LEU A 54 3.14 -7.92 -14.65
N ASP A 55 3.00 -6.89 -15.47
CA ASP A 55 3.07 -7.02 -16.93
C ASP A 55 4.48 -6.78 -17.49
N GLY A 56 5.47 -6.61 -16.61
CA GLY A 56 6.85 -6.37 -17.00
C GLY A 56 7.19 -4.92 -17.29
N SER A 57 6.22 -4.01 -17.13
CA SER A 57 6.43 -2.58 -17.43
C SER A 57 7.12 -1.84 -16.29
N ASP A 58 7.14 -2.41 -15.08
CA ASP A 58 7.74 -1.76 -13.91
C ASP A 58 8.97 -2.52 -13.43
N ASP A 59 10.00 -1.77 -13.04
CA ASP A 59 11.04 -2.28 -12.16
C ASP A 59 10.51 -2.17 -10.73
N VAL A 60 9.95 -3.25 -10.22
CA VAL A 60 9.25 -3.24 -8.93
C VAL A 60 10.17 -2.80 -7.79
N GLU A 61 11.41 -3.29 -7.78
CA GLU A 61 12.35 -2.91 -6.73
C GLU A 61 12.60 -1.41 -6.73
N ALA A 62 12.84 -0.82 -7.90
CA ALA A 62 13.07 0.61 -8.01
C ALA A 62 11.85 1.43 -7.60
N VAL A 63 10.65 1.01 -8.05
CA VAL A 63 9.41 1.71 -7.75
C VAL A 63 9.12 1.69 -6.24
N VAL A 64 9.27 0.53 -5.60
CA VAL A 64 9.04 0.39 -4.17
C VAL A 64 10.07 1.15 -3.36
N THR A 65 11.35 1.05 -3.72
CA THR A 65 12.42 1.77 -3.05
C THR A 65 12.19 3.27 -3.07
N GLU A 66 11.82 3.81 -4.24
CA GLU A 66 11.53 5.23 -4.38
C GLU A 66 10.39 5.65 -3.45
N ALA A 67 9.33 4.87 -3.40
CA ALA A 67 8.19 5.19 -2.55
C ALA A 67 8.58 5.16 -1.06
N LEU A 68 9.37 4.15 -0.65
CA LEU A 68 9.81 4.03 0.73
C LEU A 68 10.74 5.16 1.14
N ASP A 69 11.61 5.60 0.25
CA ASP A 69 12.59 6.64 0.54
C ASP A 69 12.00 8.06 0.48
N ARG A 70 10.78 8.20 -0.03
CA ARG A 70 10.17 9.52 -0.27
C ARG A 70 9.92 10.29 1.02
N ARG A 71 9.59 9.58 2.09
CA ARG A 71 9.33 10.17 3.39
C ARG A 71 9.42 9.12 4.50
N ARG A 72 9.29 9.57 5.72
CA ARG A 72 9.25 8.69 6.87
C ARG A 72 7.83 8.16 7.04
N TRP A 73 7.65 6.86 6.85
CA TRP A 73 6.35 6.22 6.96
C TRP A 73 6.12 5.69 8.35
N GLU A 74 4.92 5.89 8.88
CA GLU A 74 4.52 5.36 10.17
C GLU A 74 4.07 3.91 10.04
N VAL A 75 3.28 3.62 8.99
CA VAL A 75 2.81 2.27 8.67
C VAL A 75 2.93 2.04 7.19
N VAL A 76 3.35 0.86 6.81
CA VAL A 76 3.30 0.40 5.41
C VAL A 76 2.37 -0.80 5.36
N VAL A 77 1.30 -0.70 4.57
CA VAL A 77 0.36 -1.79 4.36
C VAL A 77 0.76 -2.52 3.08
N VAL A 78 0.93 -3.84 3.19
CA VAL A 78 1.23 -4.68 2.02
C VAL A 78 -0.02 -5.43 1.62
N GLY A 79 -0.48 -5.21 0.39
CA GLY A 79 -1.74 -5.72 -0.11
C GLY A 79 -1.78 -7.21 -0.36
N GLY A 80 -3.00 -7.76 -0.44
CA GLY A 80 -3.21 -9.20 -0.57
C GLY A 80 -2.66 -9.81 -1.84
N GLY A 81 -2.71 -9.08 -2.96
CA GLY A 81 -2.17 -9.60 -4.23
C GLY A 81 -0.67 -9.86 -4.17
N VAL A 82 0.07 -9.05 -3.43
CA VAL A 82 1.50 -9.22 -3.24
C VAL A 82 1.79 -10.42 -2.34
N ARG A 83 0.87 -10.75 -1.45
CA ARG A 83 1.02 -11.86 -0.50
C ARG A 83 0.49 -13.20 -1.03
N SER A 84 0.07 -13.23 -2.28
CA SER A 84 -0.41 -14.47 -2.90
C SER A 84 0.70 -15.51 -2.93
N PRO A 85 0.38 -16.80 -2.73
CA PRO A 85 1.40 -17.88 -2.84
C PRO A 85 2.14 -17.87 -4.18
N ASP A 86 1.48 -17.43 -5.25
CA ASP A 86 2.11 -17.32 -6.56
C ASP A 86 3.14 -16.19 -6.63
N GLN A 87 3.14 -15.29 -5.66
CA GLN A 87 4.00 -14.12 -5.61
C GLN A 87 4.95 -14.16 -4.41
N LEU A 88 5.31 -15.35 -3.94
CA LEU A 88 6.13 -15.48 -2.73
C LEU A 88 7.46 -14.76 -2.86
N ASP A 89 8.13 -14.88 -4.01
CA ASP A 89 9.41 -14.20 -4.24
C ASP A 89 9.25 -12.67 -4.18
N LEU A 90 8.18 -12.17 -4.75
CA LEU A 90 7.88 -10.75 -4.72
C LEU A 90 7.61 -10.27 -3.30
N PHE A 91 6.80 -11.02 -2.56
CA PHE A 91 6.49 -10.69 -1.17
C PHE A 91 7.75 -10.64 -0.32
N GLU A 92 8.60 -11.65 -0.43
CA GLU A 92 9.87 -11.70 0.30
C GLU A 92 10.74 -10.49 -0.03
N ARG A 93 10.83 -10.14 -1.31
CA ARG A 93 11.61 -8.98 -1.75
C ARG A 93 11.08 -7.69 -1.16
N ILE A 94 9.77 -7.51 -1.19
CA ILE A 94 9.14 -6.29 -0.64
C ILE A 94 9.38 -6.18 0.86
N ILE A 95 9.23 -7.25 1.62
CA ILE A 95 9.48 -7.24 3.05
C ILE A 95 10.93 -6.86 3.36
N ASN A 96 11.88 -7.36 2.57
CA ASN A 96 13.28 -7.01 2.78
C ASN A 96 13.60 -5.57 2.39
N LEU A 97 12.95 -5.04 1.37
CA LEU A 97 13.05 -3.62 1.03
C LEU A 97 12.50 -2.74 2.16
N LEU A 98 11.36 -3.12 2.72
CA LEU A 98 10.76 -2.43 3.87
C LEU A 98 11.72 -2.37 5.06
N ARG A 99 12.32 -3.50 5.39
CA ARG A 99 13.26 -3.59 6.50
C ARG A 99 14.49 -2.70 6.28
N ARG A 100 14.93 -2.59 5.03
CA ARG A 100 16.12 -1.80 4.68
C ARG A 100 15.83 -0.30 4.59
N HIS A 101 14.72 0.07 3.94
CA HIS A 101 14.42 1.45 3.59
C HIS A 101 13.44 2.15 4.53
N ALA A 102 12.66 1.40 5.29
CA ALA A 102 11.70 1.95 6.24
C ALA A 102 11.74 1.16 7.56
N PRO A 103 12.91 1.11 8.22
CA PRO A 103 13.07 0.23 9.39
C PRO A 103 12.20 0.62 10.58
N ASP A 104 11.74 1.86 10.64
CA ASP A 104 10.92 2.34 11.74
C ASP A 104 9.42 2.22 11.48
N ALA A 105 9.03 1.85 10.26
CA ALA A 105 7.62 1.71 9.93
C ALA A 105 7.07 0.38 10.44
N ALA A 106 5.85 0.40 10.97
CA ALA A 106 5.12 -0.83 11.22
C ALA A 106 4.68 -1.41 9.88
N ILE A 107 4.66 -2.74 9.78
CA ILE A 107 4.20 -3.44 8.59
C ILE A 107 2.82 -4.01 8.90
N ALA A 108 1.84 -3.70 8.06
CA ALA A 108 0.47 -4.15 8.23
C ALA A 108 -0.01 -4.92 7.00
N PHE A 109 -0.94 -5.83 7.21
CA PHE A 109 -1.54 -6.61 6.13
C PHE A 109 -3.05 -6.43 6.19
N ASN A 110 -3.64 -6.12 5.06
CA ASN A 110 -5.10 -6.08 4.94
C ASN A 110 -5.63 -7.47 4.57
N SER A 111 -6.91 -7.70 4.84
CA SER A 111 -7.59 -8.93 4.40
C SER A 111 -8.19 -8.74 3.01
N THR A 112 -8.73 -7.55 2.76
CA THR A 112 -9.29 -7.13 1.48
C THR A 112 -8.89 -5.68 1.24
N PRO A 113 -9.01 -5.16 0.02
CA PRO A 113 -8.76 -3.74 -0.21
C PRO A 113 -9.61 -2.82 0.65
N ALA A 114 -10.84 -3.24 0.97
CA ALA A 114 -11.77 -2.42 1.73
C ALA A 114 -11.36 -2.23 3.20
N ASP A 115 -10.58 -3.15 3.79
CA ASP A 115 -10.17 -3.05 5.20
C ASP A 115 -8.74 -2.49 5.36
N THR A 116 -8.21 -1.85 4.33
CA THR A 116 -6.85 -1.30 4.35
C THR A 116 -6.66 -0.29 5.49
N PHE A 117 -7.65 0.59 5.72
CA PHE A 117 -7.56 1.54 6.83
C PHE A 117 -7.53 0.83 8.19
N ASP A 118 -8.36 -0.20 8.37
CA ASP A 118 -8.36 -0.96 9.63
C ASP A 118 -7.01 -1.59 9.90
N ALA A 119 -6.37 -2.12 8.85
CA ALA A 119 -5.03 -2.69 8.96
C ALA A 119 -4.02 -1.65 9.44
N ALA A 120 -4.02 -0.48 8.84
CA ALA A 120 -3.12 0.60 9.23
C ALA A 120 -3.42 1.13 10.63
N ALA A 121 -4.70 1.26 10.96
CA ALA A 121 -5.14 1.86 12.22
C ALA A 121 -4.64 1.08 13.45
N ARG A 122 -4.43 -0.23 13.30
CA ARG A 122 -3.89 -1.05 14.39
C ARG A 122 -2.50 -0.57 14.84
N TRP A 123 -1.77 0.10 13.98
CA TRP A 123 -0.37 0.46 14.20
C TRP A 123 -0.11 1.96 14.20
N LEU A 124 -1.11 2.76 13.86
CA LEU A 124 -0.97 4.21 13.89
C LEU A 124 -0.90 4.71 15.34
N ALA A 125 -0.01 5.66 15.57
CA ALA A 125 0.04 6.30 16.86
C ALA A 125 -1.26 7.05 17.12
N PRO A 126 -1.77 7.06 18.36
CA PRO A 126 -2.96 7.84 18.66
C PRO A 126 -2.71 9.32 18.40
N PRO A 127 -3.76 10.08 18.01
CA PRO A 127 -3.65 11.50 17.87
C PRO A 127 -3.34 12.10 19.25
N GLY A 128 -2.32 12.93 19.27
CA GLY A 128 -1.90 13.41 20.56
C GLY A 128 -1.39 14.78 20.66
#